data_ecb3965af1cd81a4927acde3f8bae13b
#
_entry.id   ecb3965af1cd81a4927acde3f8bae13b
#
_cell.length_a   1.000
_cell.length_b   1.000
_cell.length_c   1.000
_cell.angle_alpha   90.00
_cell.angle_beta   90.00
_cell.angle_gamma   90.00
#
_symmetry.space_group_name_H-M   'P 1'
#
loop_
_entity.id
_entity.type
_entity.pdbx_description
1 polymer ?
#
loop_
_entity_poly.entity_id
_entity_poly.type
_entity_poly.pdbx_seq_one_letter_code
_entity_poly.pdbx_strand_id
1 'polypeptide(L)'
;MEEKTADEIAAIFSGAGDSVTLINADANFAAYQTANPNSSDTEAEWKAMIERNVAHLEVIKDYKQADDTTSIWTSEDFTAIDAAITAGKKLY
;
A
#
# COMPACT_ATOMS: atom_id res chain seq x y z
N MET A 1 15.24 -0.65 -21.67
CA MET A 1 14.58 -0.58 -20.36
C MET A 1 15.09 0.64 -19.60
N GLU A 2 14.21 1.36 -18.94
CA GLU A 2 14.60 2.51 -18.14
C GLU A 2 15.21 2.10 -16.82
N GLU A 3 16.35 2.69 -16.48
CA GLU A 3 16.91 2.52 -15.16
C GLU A 3 16.09 3.31 -14.15
N LYS A 4 15.78 2.67 -13.01
CA LYS A 4 15.17 3.37 -11.90
C LYS A 4 16.26 4.13 -11.14
N THR A 5 16.06 5.44 -11.00
CA THR A 5 16.98 6.29 -10.24
C THR A 5 16.78 6.06 -8.74
N ALA A 6 17.75 6.46 -7.93
CA ALA A 6 17.61 6.40 -6.48
C ALA A 6 16.40 7.20 -6.00
N ASP A 7 16.13 8.35 -6.63
CA ASP A 7 14.96 9.17 -6.26
C ASP A 7 13.65 8.47 -6.60
N GLU A 8 13.58 7.79 -7.75
CA GLU A 8 12.39 7.01 -8.13
C GLU A 8 12.13 5.87 -7.16
N ILE A 9 13.18 5.14 -6.77
CA ILE A 9 13.08 4.04 -5.80
C ILE A 9 12.64 4.58 -4.43
N ALA A 10 13.21 5.70 -3.99
CA ALA A 10 12.82 6.33 -2.72
C ALA A 10 11.35 6.76 -2.72
N ALA A 11 10.85 7.30 -3.84
CA ALA A 11 9.45 7.67 -3.99
C ALA A 11 8.53 6.43 -3.94
N ILE A 12 8.94 5.32 -4.56
CA ILE A 12 8.20 4.06 -4.51
C ILE A 12 8.14 3.53 -3.08
N PHE A 13 9.25 3.57 -2.35
CA PHE A 13 9.30 3.14 -0.95
C PHE A 13 8.38 4.00 -0.07
N SER A 14 8.42 5.31 -0.25
CA SER A 14 7.56 6.24 0.51
C SER A 14 6.08 5.97 0.24
N GLY A 15 5.70 5.82 -1.03
CA GLY A 15 4.32 5.52 -1.42
C GLY A 15 3.85 4.17 -0.88
N ALA A 16 4.71 3.15 -0.90
CA ALA A 16 4.40 1.85 -0.34
C ALA A 16 4.18 1.93 1.17
N GLY A 17 5.06 2.65 1.88
CA GLY A 17 4.92 2.85 3.32
C GLY A 17 3.61 3.54 3.67
N ASP A 18 3.23 4.55 2.92
CA ASP A 18 1.96 5.27 3.11
C ASP A 18 0.76 4.33 2.91
N SER A 19 0.79 3.51 1.86
CA SER A 19 -0.28 2.54 1.57
C SER A 19 -0.38 1.47 2.65
N VAL A 20 0.75 0.92 3.11
CA VAL A 20 0.78 -0.06 4.20
C VAL A 20 0.21 0.54 5.47
N THR A 21 0.64 1.76 5.82
CA THR A 21 0.16 2.46 7.01
C THR A 21 -1.35 2.69 6.95
N LEU A 22 -1.85 3.13 5.80
CA LEU A 22 -3.27 3.42 5.61
C LEU A 22 -4.11 2.14 5.73
N ILE A 23 -3.68 1.06 5.12
CA ILE A 23 -4.41 -0.22 5.17
C ILE A 23 -4.46 -0.76 6.60
N ASN A 24 -3.38 -0.61 7.35
CA ASN A 24 -3.26 -1.15 8.71
C ASN A 24 -3.80 -0.22 9.79
N ALA A 25 -4.19 1.01 9.44
CA ALA A 25 -4.62 2.01 10.41
C ALA A 25 -5.94 1.65 11.10
N ASP A 26 -6.88 1.09 10.35
CA ASP A 26 -8.24 0.85 10.84
C ASP A 26 -8.67 -0.59 10.55
N ALA A 27 -9.22 -1.25 11.55
CA ALA A 27 -9.66 -2.64 11.43
C ALA A 27 -10.98 -2.76 10.64
N ASN A 28 -11.79 -1.71 10.61
CA ASN A 28 -13.07 -1.67 9.91
C ASN A 28 -13.54 -0.23 9.77
N PHE A 29 -14.68 -0.03 9.11
CA PHE A 29 -15.22 1.31 8.89
C PHE A 29 -15.57 2.04 10.18
N ALA A 30 -16.07 1.33 11.19
CA ALA A 30 -16.38 1.95 12.48
C ALA A 30 -15.13 2.51 13.16
N ALA A 31 -14.02 1.78 13.09
CA ALA A 31 -12.74 2.26 13.61
C ALA A 31 -12.25 3.49 12.82
N TYR A 32 -12.43 3.48 11.50
CA TYR A 32 -12.09 4.62 10.64
C TYR A 32 -12.90 5.85 11.03
N GLN A 33 -14.21 5.72 11.24
CA GLN A 33 -15.07 6.83 11.66
C GLN A 33 -14.64 7.39 13.01
N THR A 34 -14.27 6.53 13.94
CA THR A 34 -13.78 6.95 15.27
C THR A 34 -12.49 7.73 15.16
N ALA A 35 -11.56 7.28 14.32
CA ALA A 35 -10.27 7.95 14.10
C ALA A 35 -10.42 9.25 13.31
N ASN A 36 -11.47 9.38 12.50
CA ASN A 36 -11.69 10.53 11.62
C ASN A 36 -13.10 11.10 11.81
N PRO A 37 -13.40 11.68 12.98
CA PRO A 37 -14.76 12.10 13.32
C PRO A 37 -15.32 13.20 12.42
N ASN A 38 -14.45 13.91 11.71
CA ASN A 38 -14.85 15.00 10.80
C ASN A 38 -14.97 14.53 9.34
N SER A 39 -14.70 13.26 9.09
CA SER A 39 -14.81 12.70 7.73
C SER A 39 -16.27 12.47 7.38
N SER A 40 -16.62 12.80 6.13
CA SER A 40 -17.94 12.52 5.56
C SER A 40 -17.94 11.30 4.66
N ASP A 41 -16.85 10.54 4.65
CA ASP A 41 -16.73 9.36 3.81
C ASP A 41 -17.75 8.28 4.20
N THR A 42 -18.37 7.69 3.20
CA THR A 42 -19.26 6.53 3.41
C THR A 42 -18.41 5.26 3.52
N GLU A 43 -19.04 4.17 3.98
CA GLU A 43 -18.37 2.87 4.01
C GLU A 43 -17.86 2.47 2.62
N ALA A 44 -18.66 2.71 1.58
CA ALA A 44 -18.26 2.40 0.20
C ALA A 44 -17.04 3.22 -0.22
N GLU A 45 -16.97 4.48 0.16
CA GLU A 45 -15.82 5.35 -0.15
C GLU A 45 -14.57 4.88 0.59
N TRP A 46 -14.71 4.50 1.86
CA TRP A 46 -13.61 3.95 2.64
C TRP A 46 -13.09 2.64 2.03
N LYS A 47 -13.99 1.73 1.66
CA LYS A 47 -13.62 0.47 1.01
C LYS A 47 -12.91 0.72 -0.32
N ALA A 48 -13.38 1.67 -1.11
CA ALA A 48 -12.74 2.04 -2.37
C ALA A 48 -11.33 2.59 -2.15
N MET A 49 -11.13 3.35 -1.09
CA MET A 49 -9.80 3.86 -0.71
C MET A 49 -8.84 2.71 -0.37
N ILE A 50 -9.30 1.75 0.44
CA ILE A 50 -8.50 0.56 0.78
C ILE A 50 -8.17 -0.23 -0.47
N GLU A 51 -9.16 -0.47 -1.34
CA GLU A 51 -8.97 -1.20 -2.58
C GLU A 51 -7.92 -0.55 -3.48
N ARG A 52 -7.95 0.78 -3.62
CA ARG A 52 -6.95 1.51 -4.41
C ARG A 52 -5.55 1.33 -3.85
N ASN A 53 -5.40 1.34 -2.54
CA ASN A 53 -4.09 1.18 -1.90
C ASN A 53 -3.60 -0.26 -1.99
N VAL A 54 -4.48 -1.24 -1.90
CA VAL A 54 -4.14 -2.65 -2.16
C VAL A 54 -3.67 -2.82 -3.60
N ALA A 55 -4.41 -2.27 -4.58
CA ALA A 55 -4.04 -2.34 -5.99
C ALA A 55 -2.68 -1.69 -6.24
N HIS A 56 -2.40 -0.55 -5.59
CA HIS A 56 -1.11 0.12 -5.68
C HIS A 56 0.03 -0.80 -5.20
N LEU A 57 -0.14 -1.44 -4.04
CA LEU A 57 0.86 -2.37 -3.52
C LEU A 57 1.04 -3.59 -4.42
N GLU A 58 -0.05 -4.11 -5.00
CA GLU A 58 0.02 -5.25 -5.91
C GLU A 58 0.84 -4.95 -7.17
N VAL A 59 0.79 -3.70 -7.64
CA VAL A 59 1.59 -3.26 -8.78
C VAL A 59 3.07 -3.14 -8.41
N ILE A 60 3.37 -2.44 -7.32
CA ILE A 60 4.75 -2.11 -6.97
C ILE A 60 5.53 -3.26 -6.33
N LYS A 61 4.84 -4.26 -5.77
CA LYS A 61 5.53 -5.38 -5.11
C LYS A 61 6.41 -6.18 -6.07
N ASP A 62 6.10 -6.16 -7.37
CA ASP A 62 6.84 -6.89 -8.39
C ASP A 62 7.89 -6.03 -9.09
N TYR A 63 8.09 -4.79 -8.68
CA TYR A 63 9.08 -3.92 -9.28
C TYR A 63 10.49 -4.46 -9.10
N LYS A 64 11.27 -4.35 -10.15
CA LYS A 64 12.67 -4.78 -10.18
C LYS A 64 13.58 -3.56 -10.33
N GLN A 65 14.84 -3.75 -9.95
CA GLN A 65 15.87 -2.76 -10.24
C GLN A 65 16.14 -2.71 -11.75
N ALA A 66 17.03 -1.84 -12.17
CA ALA A 66 17.35 -1.64 -13.59
C ALA A 66 17.77 -2.92 -14.30
N ASP A 67 18.28 -3.93 -13.56
CA ASP A 67 18.70 -5.22 -14.12
C ASP A 67 17.55 -6.16 -14.47
N ASP A 68 16.30 -5.80 -14.14
CA ASP A 68 15.07 -6.60 -14.34
C ASP A 68 15.02 -7.94 -13.61
N THR A 69 15.97 -8.22 -12.74
CA THR A 69 16.05 -9.49 -12.04
C THR A 69 16.00 -9.33 -10.52
N THR A 70 16.57 -8.25 -10.00
CA THR A 70 16.64 -8.00 -8.57
C THR A 70 15.47 -7.15 -8.11
N SER A 71 14.70 -7.66 -7.14
CA SER A 71 13.62 -6.88 -6.53
C SER A 71 14.17 -5.59 -5.91
N ILE A 72 13.38 -4.52 -5.98
CA ILE A 72 13.74 -3.29 -5.27
C ILE A 72 13.51 -3.42 -3.76
N TRP A 73 12.77 -4.46 -3.33
CA TRP A 73 12.38 -4.66 -1.93
C TRP A 73 13.34 -5.61 -1.23
N THR A 74 13.60 -5.34 0.05
CA THR A 74 14.19 -6.37 0.92
C THR A 74 13.13 -7.43 1.21
N SER A 75 13.55 -8.59 1.73
CA SER A 75 12.59 -9.64 2.09
C SER A 75 11.62 -9.18 3.18
N GLU A 76 12.08 -8.36 4.12
CA GLU A 76 11.23 -7.79 5.17
C GLU A 76 10.19 -6.84 4.59
N ASP A 77 10.59 -5.95 3.70
CA ASP A 77 9.69 -5.00 3.05
C ASP A 77 8.65 -5.72 2.19
N PHE A 78 9.09 -6.73 1.43
CA PHE A 78 8.19 -7.52 0.60
C PHE A 78 7.14 -8.24 1.47
N THR A 79 7.57 -8.82 2.58
CA THR A 79 6.68 -9.50 3.52
C THR A 79 5.65 -8.52 4.11
N ALA A 80 6.07 -7.31 4.48
CA ALA A 80 5.18 -6.28 5.00
C ALA A 80 4.14 -5.85 3.96
N ILE A 81 4.57 -5.66 2.71
CA ILE A 81 3.68 -5.31 1.60
C ILE A 81 2.66 -6.42 1.36
N ASP A 82 3.11 -7.66 1.28
CA ASP A 82 2.24 -8.80 1.05
C ASP A 82 1.23 -8.99 2.18
N ALA A 83 1.66 -8.82 3.42
CA ALA A 83 0.79 -8.87 4.59
C ALA A 83 -0.28 -7.76 4.55
N ALA A 84 0.10 -6.55 4.14
CA ALA A 84 -0.84 -5.43 4.00
C ALA A 84 -1.87 -5.70 2.89
N ILE A 85 -1.45 -6.26 1.77
CA ILE A 85 -2.35 -6.66 0.69
C ILE A 85 -3.39 -7.67 1.19
N THR A 86 -2.94 -8.70 1.90
CA THR A 86 -3.81 -9.73 2.47
C THR A 86 -4.80 -9.12 3.47
N ALA A 87 -4.32 -8.27 4.36
CA ALA A 87 -5.15 -7.60 5.35
C ALA A 87 -6.18 -6.67 4.69
N GLY A 88 -5.74 -5.89 3.69
CA GLY A 88 -6.62 -4.98 2.95
C GLY A 88 -7.75 -5.70 2.24
N LYS A 89 -7.47 -6.84 1.62
CA LYS A 89 -8.48 -7.64 0.90
C LYS A 89 -9.58 -8.16 1.81
N LYS A 90 -9.38 -8.20 3.11
CA LYS A 90 -10.39 -8.60 4.08
C LYS A 90 -11.31 -7.46 4.48
N LEU A 91 -10.95 -6.22 4.13
CA LEU A 91 -11.69 -5.02 4.54
C LEU A 91 -12.75 -4.59 3.53
N TYR A 92 -12.63 -5.06 2.28
CA TYR A 92 -13.59 -4.70 1.23
C TYR A 92 -14.14 -5.87 0.46
#